data_4ef3a13c34f138792ae1ac3b964a5d9b
#
_entry.id   4ef3a13c34f138792ae1ac3b964a5d9b
#
_cell.length_a   1.000
_cell.length_b   1.000
_cell.length_c   1.000
_cell.angle_alpha   90.00
_cell.angle_beta   90.00
_cell.angle_gamma   90.00
#
_symmetry.space_group_name_H-M   'P 1'
#
loop_
_entity.id
_entity.type
_entity.pdbx_description
1 polymer ?
#
loop_
_entity_poly.entity_id
_entity_poly.type
_entity_poly.pdbx_seq_one_letter_code
_entity_poly.pdbx_strand_id
1 'polypeptide(L)'
;MRPMVDLIGQTAVLLPGTASDEVFVHSVFGEPLAQVGVHLTAPATASVEEHLAALDAAWTGTPIVVGGISLGAQVAATWAVRHPTRCAGLLVALPAWHGPADGAPAALAALASAAVVSRDGVDAALAGVDGWLGAELSRAWRRHGDRLAATLRSAALSAAPTLPELARLDVPVGIAACTDDPVHPLAVAHEWADALPRAALRTTTLRALGDDRATLGRAAVLALLNAHSLNAGADAS
;
A
#
# COMPACT_ATOMS: atom_id res chain seq x y z
N MET A 1 16.48 -17.17 19.66
CA MET A 1 16.64 -17.21 18.20
C MET A 1 15.22 -17.24 17.61
N ARG A 2 14.70 -16.12 17.13
CA ARG A 2 13.44 -16.12 16.34
C ARG A 2 13.76 -16.77 14.99
N PRO A 3 12.93 -17.69 14.49
CA PRO A 3 13.18 -18.30 13.20
C PRO A 3 13.21 -17.20 12.13
N MET A 4 14.17 -17.26 11.24
CA MET A 4 14.18 -16.50 9.99
C MET A 4 12.86 -16.85 9.28
N VAL A 5 11.98 -15.87 9.10
CA VAL A 5 10.70 -16.12 8.44
C VAL A 5 11.02 -16.43 6.99
N ASP A 6 10.86 -17.70 6.62
CA ASP A 6 10.96 -18.14 5.24
C ASP A 6 9.74 -17.58 4.51
N LEU A 7 9.94 -16.69 3.54
CA LEU A 7 8.88 -16.12 2.72
C LEU A 7 8.37 -17.11 1.66
N ILE A 8 9.14 -18.14 1.36
CA ILE A 8 8.78 -19.13 0.34
C ILE A 8 7.49 -19.88 0.75
N GLY A 9 6.52 -19.88 -0.13
CA GLY A 9 5.22 -20.52 0.11
C GLY A 9 4.25 -19.71 0.97
N GLN A 10 4.65 -18.53 1.47
CA GLN A 10 3.73 -17.65 2.19
C GLN A 10 2.72 -16.98 1.26
N THR A 11 1.60 -16.55 1.84
CA THR A 11 0.60 -15.74 1.17
C THR A 11 0.81 -14.28 1.53
N ALA A 12 0.84 -13.41 0.52
CA ALA A 12 0.77 -11.96 0.65
C ALA A 12 -0.62 -11.48 0.23
N VAL A 13 -1.33 -10.80 1.12
CA VAL A 13 -2.62 -10.16 0.82
C VAL A 13 -2.39 -8.67 0.67
N LEU A 14 -2.48 -8.18 -0.58
CA LEU A 14 -2.17 -6.80 -0.91
C LEU A 14 -3.40 -6.06 -1.41
N LEU A 15 -3.65 -4.90 -0.79
CA LEU A 15 -4.84 -4.08 -0.98
C LEU A 15 -4.62 -2.99 -2.01
N PRO A 16 -5.63 -2.66 -2.85
CA PRO A 16 -5.56 -1.54 -3.78
C PRO A 16 -5.59 -0.19 -3.04
N GLY A 17 -5.11 0.85 -3.72
CA GLY A 17 -5.22 2.23 -3.29
C GLY A 17 -6.62 2.80 -3.46
N THR A 18 -6.79 4.07 -3.08
CA THR A 18 -8.05 4.82 -3.22
C THR A 18 -8.56 4.77 -4.64
N ALA A 19 -9.77 4.24 -4.83
CA ALA A 19 -10.42 4.10 -6.13
C ALA A 19 -9.55 3.39 -7.20
N SER A 20 -8.58 2.57 -6.77
CA SER A 20 -7.80 1.65 -7.60
C SER A 20 -8.44 0.27 -7.57
N ASP A 21 -7.78 -0.73 -8.14
CA ASP A 21 -8.30 -2.09 -8.21
C ASP A 21 -7.20 -3.17 -8.06
N GLU A 22 -7.64 -4.42 -7.96
CA GLU A 22 -6.78 -5.60 -7.88
C GLU A 22 -5.89 -5.79 -9.12
N VAL A 23 -6.30 -5.29 -10.28
CA VAL A 23 -5.52 -5.38 -11.53
C VAL A 23 -4.23 -4.58 -11.40
N PHE A 24 -4.31 -3.36 -10.84
CA PHE A 24 -3.13 -2.56 -10.59
C PHE A 24 -2.22 -3.21 -9.54
N VAL A 25 -2.78 -3.77 -8.46
CA VAL A 25 -2.00 -4.52 -7.46
C VAL A 25 -1.25 -5.69 -8.09
N HIS A 26 -1.92 -6.47 -8.94
CA HIS A 26 -1.28 -7.57 -9.67
C HIS A 26 -0.17 -7.10 -10.61
N SER A 27 -0.36 -5.98 -11.32
CA SER A 27 0.67 -5.43 -12.22
C SER A 27 1.91 -4.95 -11.47
N VAL A 28 1.75 -4.47 -10.25
CA VAL A 28 2.85 -3.99 -9.39
C VAL A 28 3.57 -5.15 -8.69
N PHE A 29 2.84 -6.09 -8.10
CA PHE A 29 3.41 -7.05 -7.16
C PHE A 29 3.45 -8.50 -7.66
N GLY A 30 2.73 -8.84 -8.73
CA GLY A 30 2.59 -10.23 -9.18
C GLY A 30 3.92 -10.89 -9.50
N GLU A 31 4.71 -10.30 -10.39
CA GLU A 31 6.04 -10.80 -10.74
C GLU A 31 7.03 -10.73 -9.57
N PRO A 32 7.21 -9.57 -8.87
CA PRO A 32 8.17 -9.48 -7.77
C PRO A 32 7.94 -10.49 -6.65
N LEU A 33 6.70 -10.77 -6.28
CA LEU A 33 6.39 -11.75 -5.24
C LEU A 33 6.60 -13.19 -5.73
N ALA A 34 6.23 -13.49 -6.97
CA ALA A 34 6.47 -14.80 -7.56
C ALA A 34 7.97 -15.15 -7.62
N GLN A 35 8.84 -14.16 -7.92
CA GLN A 35 10.29 -14.34 -7.95
C GLN A 35 10.89 -14.74 -6.61
N VAL A 36 10.23 -14.40 -5.50
CA VAL A 36 10.65 -14.78 -4.14
C VAL A 36 9.78 -15.89 -3.54
N GLY A 37 8.98 -16.56 -4.35
CA GLY A 37 8.17 -17.72 -3.95
C GLY A 37 6.97 -17.38 -3.05
N VAL A 38 6.48 -16.14 -3.08
CA VAL A 38 5.32 -15.68 -2.30
C VAL A 38 4.07 -15.65 -3.19
N HIS A 39 2.96 -16.19 -2.68
CA HIS A 39 1.67 -16.20 -3.38
C HIS A 39 0.91 -14.89 -3.16
N LEU A 40 0.63 -14.14 -4.23
CA LEU A 40 -0.16 -12.92 -4.16
C LEU A 40 -1.66 -13.22 -4.16
N THR A 41 -2.37 -12.63 -3.21
CA THR A 41 -3.82 -12.45 -3.23
C THR A 41 -4.11 -10.96 -3.23
N ALA A 42 -4.80 -10.46 -4.25
CA ALA A 42 -5.26 -9.09 -4.34
C ALA A 42 -6.80 -9.10 -4.36
N PRO A 43 -7.47 -8.77 -3.25
CA PRO A 43 -8.93 -8.78 -3.20
C PRO A 43 -9.52 -7.58 -3.97
N ALA A 44 -10.64 -7.82 -4.66
CA ALA A 44 -11.42 -6.77 -5.33
C ALA A 44 -12.26 -6.00 -4.29
N THR A 45 -11.64 -5.12 -3.55
CA THR A 45 -12.22 -4.33 -2.46
C THR A 45 -12.17 -2.83 -2.77
N ALA A 46 -13.15 -2.07 -2.29
CA ALA A 46 -13.32 -0.65 -2.61
C ALA A 46 -13.41 0.27 -1.38
N SER A 47 -13.72 -0.26 -0.19
CA SER A 47 -13.83 0.50 1.05
C SER A 47 -12.85 0.02 2.11
N VAL A 48 -12.61 0.84 3.12
CA VAL A 48 -11.77 0.48 4.28
C VAL A 48 -12.31 -0.76 4.99
N GLU A 49 -13.63 -0.86 5.15
CA GLU A 49 -14.31 -1.99 5.78
C GLU A 49 -14.11 -3.28 4.98
N GLU A 50 -14.27 -3.21 3.65
CA GLU A 50 -14.03 -4.35 2.76
C GLU A 50 -12.56 -4.79 2.79
N HIS A 51 -11.62 -3.84 2.84
CA HIS A 51 -10.19 -4.11 2.99
C HIS A 51 -9.89 -4.87 4.28
N LEU A 52 -10.39 -4.39 5.43
CA LEU A 52 -10.20 -5.04 6.72
C LEU A 52 -10.82 -6.43 6.74
N ALA A 53 -12.04 -6.58 6.23
CA ALA A 53 -12.73 -7.86 6.15
C ALA A 53 -11.97 -8.88 5.27
N ALA A 54 -11.36 -8.43 4.17
CA ALA A 54 -10.55 -9.29 3.31
C ALA A 54 -9.28 -9.79 4.03
N LEU A 55 -8.61 -8.94 4.82
CA LEU A 55 -7.45 -9.33 5.64
C LEU A 55 -7.84 -10.33 6.73
N ASP A 56 -8.97 -10.08 7.43
CA ASP A 56 -9.47 -11.02 8.44
C ASP A 56 -9.83 -12.38 7.84
N ALA A 57 -10.48 -12.39 6.68
CA ALA A 57 -10.87 -13.63 5.98
C ALA A 57 -9.65 -14.42 5.44
N ALA A 58 -8.58 -13.74 5.10
CA ALA A 58 -7.37 -14.38 4.59
C ALA A 58 -6.53 -15.04 5.69
N TRP A 59 -6.72 -14.66 6.94
CA TRP A 59 -6.02 -15.28 8.07
C TRP A 59 -6.68 -16.61 8.46
N THR A 60 -5.94 -17.70 8.29
CA THR A 60 -6.43 -19.08 8.56
C THR A 60 -5.69 -19.77 9.71
N GLY A 61 -5.07 -18.97 10.62
CA GLY A 61 -4.32 -19.50 11.75
C GLY A 61 -2.80 -19.37 11.60
N THR A 62 -2.29 -19.13 10.40
CA THR A 62 -0.86 -18.86 10.12
C THR A 62 -0.69 -17.36 9.82
N PRO A 63 0.36 -16.71 10.35
CA PRO A 63 0.66 -15.32 10.01
C PRO A 63 0.88 -15.13 8.51
N ILE A 64 0.32 -14.05 7.95
CA ILE A 64 0.38 -13.71 6.53
C ILE A 64 1.16 -12.42 6.31
N VAL A 65 1.75 -12.26 5.13
CA VAL A 65 2.26 -10.97 4.68
C VAL A 65 1.06 -10.12 4.26
N VAL A 66 0.99 -8.89 4.75
CA VAL A 66 -0.07 -7.96 4.37
C VAL A 66 0.53 -6.71 3.77
N GLY A 67 -0.27 -5.90 3.09
CA GLY A 67 0.23 -4.66 2.53
C GLY A 67 -0.69 -4.08 1.48
N GLY A 68 -0.13 -3.21 0.64
CA GLY A 68 -0.87 -2.60 -0.45
C GLY A 68 -0.25 -1.30 -0.94
N ILE A 69 -1.04 -0.54 -1.67
CA ILE A 69 -0.65 0.72 -2.29
C ILE A 69 -1.47 1.86 -1.68
N SER A 70 -0.84 2.94 -1.25
CA SER A 70 -1.49 4.15 -0.74
C SER A 70 -2.48 3.82 0.39
N LEU A 71 -3.78 4.05 0.23
CA LEU A 71 -4.82 3.68 1.19
C LEU A 71 -4.72 2.20 1.61
N GLY A 72 -4.51 1.30 0.63
CA GLY A 72 -4.37 -0.13 0.93
C GLY A 72 -3.20 -0.44 1.86
N ALA A 73 -2.07 0.25 1.70
CA ALA A 73 -0.92 0.13 2.60
C ALA A 73 -1.25 0.63 4.02
N GLN A 74 -1.98 1.75 4.13
CA GLN A 74 -2.39 2.33 5.40
C GLN A 74 -3.38 1.43 6.15
N VAL A 75 -4.35 0.85 5.44
CA VAL A 75 -5.32 -0.09 6.03
C VAL A 75 -4.64 -1.38 6.46
N ALA A 76 -3.72 -1.91 5.65
CA ALA A 76 -2.94 -3.10 6.01
C ALA A 76 -2.07 -2.84 7.25
N ALA A 77 -1.44 -1.67 7.36
CA ALA A 77 -0.68 -1.27 8.55
C ALA A 77 -1.58 -1.13 9.78
N THR A 78 -2.78 -0.55 9.63
CA THR A 78 -3.78 -0.47 10.70
C THR A 78 -4.17 -1.87 11.20
N TRP A 79 -4.39 -2.81 10.28
CA TRP A 79 -4.69 -4.19 10.63
C TRP A 79 -3.50 -4.87 11.32
N ALA A 80 -2.28 -4.68 10.82
CA ALA A 80 -1.07 -5.25 11.40
C ALA A 80 -0.81 -4.74 12.83
N VAL A 81 -1.01 -3.44 13.09
CA VAL A 81 -0.92 -2.85 14.44
C VAL A 81 -1.95 -3.47 15.40
N ARG A 82 -3.17 -3.74 14.93
CA ARG A 82 -4.22 -4.38 15.74
C ARG A 82 -3.99 -5.88 15.94
N HIS A 83 -3.31 -6.53 15.01
CA HIS A 83 -3.12 -7.99 14.97
C HIS A 83 -1.64 -8.39 14.74
N PRO A 84 -0.68 -7.93 15.58
CA PRO A 84 0.75 -8.11 15.30
C PRO A 84 1.18 -9.59 15.23
N THR A 85 0.47 -10.48 15.92
CA THR A 85 0.75 -11.93 15.89
C THR A 85 0.20 -12.63 14.65
N ARG A 86 -0.67 -11.98 13.88
CA ARG A 86 -1.22 -12.50 12.61
C ARG A 86 -0.45 -11.99 11.39
N CYS A 87 0.45 -11.01 11.57
CA CYS A 87 1.23 -10.38 10.52
C CYS A 87 2.64 -10.98 10.49
N ALA A 88 3.03 -11.57 9.37
CA ALA A 88 4.37 -12.09 9.12
C ALA A 88 5.34 -11.03 8.58
N GLY A 89 4.80 -10.01 7.91
CA GLY A 89 5.53 -8.90 7.32
C GLY A 89 4.58 -7.92 6.66
N LEU A 90 5.05 -6.69 6.43
CA LEU A 90 4.24 -5.61 5.86
C LEU A 90 4.91 -5.04 4.61
N LEU A 91 4.17 -4.95 3.51
CA LEU A 91 4.57 -4.30 2.27
C LEU A 91 3.82 -2.97 2.11
N VAL A 92 4.55 -1.87 2.16
CA VAL A 92 4.02 -0.50 2.08
C VAL A 92 4.50 0.14 0.80
N ALA A 93 3.61 0.37 -0.16
CA ALA A 93 3.91 1.14 -1.36
C ALA A 93 3.18 2.47 -1.32
N LEU A 94 3.92 3.56 -1.54
CA LEU A 94 3.40 4.93 -1.60
C LEU A 94 2.57 5.30 -0.36
N PRO A 95 3.11 5.25 0.88
CA PRO A 95 2.38 5.70 2.06
C PRO A 95 2.01 7.18 1.90
N ALA A 96 0.73 7.52 2.14
CA ALA A 96 0.21 8.83 1.81
C ALA A 96 0.21 9.82 3.00
N TRP A 97 0.02 9.31 4.22
CA TRP A 97 0.11 10.05 5.49
C TRP A 97 0.22 9.08 6.67
N HIS A 98 0.39 9.59 7.87
CA HIS A 98 0.23 8.88 9.14
C HIS A 98 -0.74 9.66 10.04
N GLY A 99 -1.42 9.00 10.97
CA GLY A 99 -2.46 9.63 11.80
C GLY A 99 -3.63 10.16 10.98
N PRO A 100 -4.19 11.33 11.33
CA PRO A 100 -5.24 11.99 10.55
C PRO A 100 -4.78 12.39 9.15
N ALA A 101 -5.69 12.38 8.18
CA ALA A 101 -5.40 12.72 6.78
C ALA A 101 -5.29 14.24 6.52
N ASP A 102 -5.45 15.08 7.53
CA ASP A 102 -5.62 16.53 7.45
C ASP A 102 -4.51 17.21 6.63
N GLY A 103 -4.90 17.80 5.50
CA GLY A 103 -3.97 18.51 4.62
C GLY A 103 -3.02 17.63 3.80
N ALA A 104 -3.08 16.31 3.92
CA ALA A 104 -2.25 15.41 3.13
C ALA A 104 -2.55 15.58 1.62
N PRO A 105 -1.52 15.69 0.75
CA PRO A 105 -1.73 15.91 -0.68
C PRO A 105 -2.66 14.86 -1.33
N ALA A 106 -2.54 13.59 -0.96
CA ALA A 106 -3.41 12.53 -1.48
C ALA A 106 -4.87 12.69 -1.02
N ALA A 107 -5.12 13.13 0.22
CA ALA A 107 -6.44 13.40 0.72
C ALA A 107 -7.09 14.59 -0.03
N LEU A 108 -6.33 15.68 -0.22
CA LEU A 108 -6.78 16.84 -0.98
C LEU A 108 -7.10 16.49 -2.44
N ALA A 109 -6.23 15.71 -3.08
CA ALA A 109 -6.45 15.25 -4.45
C ALA A 109 -7.70 14.38 -4.57
N ALA A 110 -7.94 13.47 -3.62
CA ALA A 110 -9.14 12.63 -3.59
C ALA A 110 -10.41 13.46 -3.38
N LEU A 111 -10.40 14.46 -2.49
CA LEU A 111 -11.55 15.36 -2.28
C LEU A 111 -11.83 16.22 -3.51
N ALA A 112 -10.80 16.75 -4.16
CA ALA A 112 -10.95 17.53 -5.40
C ALA A 112 -11.56 16.68 -6.52
N SER A 113 -11.02 15.44 -6.69
CA SER A 113 -11.57 14.49 -7.68
C SER A 113 -13.02 14.11 -7.37
N ALA A 114 -13.35 13.86 -6.09
CA ALA A 114 -14.71 13.55 -5.67
C ALA A 114 -15.69 14.69 -5.96
N ALA A 115 -15.26 15.94 -5.82
CA ALA A 115 -16.08 17.11 -6.13
C ALA A 115 -16.36 17.21 -7.64
N VAL A 116 -15.35 17.00 -8.49
CA VAL A 116 -15.52 17.00 -9.95
C VAL A 116 -16.41 15.83 -10.39
N VAL A 117 -16.14 14.60 -9.90
CA VAL A 117 -16.98 13.42 -10.21
C VAL A 117 -18.45 13.65 -9.85
N SER A 118 -18.70 14.26 -8.67
CA SER A 118 -20.09 14.51 -8.23
C SER A 118 -20.80 15.56 -9.05
N ARG A 119 -20.09 16.56 -9.57
CA ARG A 119 -20.66 17.68 -10.32
C ARG A 119 -20.76 17.39 -11.82
N ASP A 120 -19.69 16.85 -12.39
CA ASP A 120 -19.45 16.80 -13.83
C ASP A 120 -19.24 15.37 -14.36
N GLY A 121 -19.18 14.37 -13.48
CA GLY A 121 -18.99 12.96 -13.83
C GLY A 121 -17.52 12.53 -13.95
N VAL A 122 -17.34 11.22 -14.18
CA VAL A 122 -16.03 10.58 -14.23
C VAL A 122 -15.17 11.08 -15.38
N ASP A 123 -15.75 11.28 -16.56
CA ASP A 123 -15.01 11.71 -17.74
C ASP A 123 -14.43 13.12 -17.57
N ALA A 124 -15.16 14.03 -16.92
CA ALA A 124 -14.65 15.35 -16.58
C ALA A 124 -13.50 15.29 -15.57
N ALA A 125 -13.58 14.39 -14.60
CA ALA A 125 -12.52 14.22 -13.61
C ALA A 125 -11.26 13.56 -14.18
N LEU A 126 -11.36 12.80 -15.27
CA LEU A 126 -10.26 12.19 -16.00
C LEU A 126 -9.69 13.11 -17.10
N ALA A 127 -10.35 14.22 -17.40
CA ALA A 127 -9.90 15.14 -18.44
C ALA A 127 -8.50 15.69 -18.10
N GLY A 128 -7.55 15.52 -19.04
CA GLY A 128 -6.17 15.97 -18.87
C GLY A 128 -5.28 15.02 -18.04
N VAL A 129 -5.77 13.86 -17.64
CA VAL A 129 -4.94 12.79 -17.05
C VAL A 129 -4.58 11.82 -18.16
N ASP A 130 -3.36 11.97 -18.69
CA ASP A 130 -2.88 11.21 -19.84
C ASP A 130 -1.92 10.08 -19.45
N GLY A 131 -1.49 9.33 -20.47
CA GLY A 131 -0.50 8.27 -20.34
C GLY A 131 -0.99 7.11 -19.49
N TRP A 132 -0.05 6.47 -18.82
CA TRP A 132 -0.31 5.26 -18.05
C TRP A 132 -1.27 5.49 -16.87
N LEU A 133 -1.13 6.62 -16.19
CA LEU A 133 -1.98 6.95 -15.04
C LEU A 133 -3.43 7.16 -15.49
N GLY A 134 -3.63 7.87 -16.60
CA GLY A 134 -4.96 8.05 -17.20
C GLY A 134 -5.61 6.72 -17.57
N ALA A 135 -4.86 5.78 -18.14
CA ALA A 135 -5.36 4.46 -18.47
C ALA A 135 -5.78 3.67 -17.21
N GLU A 136 -4.93 3.67 -16.15
CA GLU A 136 -5.23 3.01 -14.88
C GLU A 136 -6.47 3.60 -14.18
N LEU A 137 -6.51 4.93 -14.04
CA LEU A 137 -7.64 5.60 -13.42
C LEU A 137 -8.92 5.41 -14.24
N SER A 138 -8.88 5.50 -15.57
CA SER A 138 -10.05 5.27 -16.42
C SER A 138 -10.63 3.87 -16.22
N ARG A 139 -9.79 2.84 -16.13
CA ARG A 139 -10.23 1.47 -15.90
C ARG A 139 -10.88 1.35 -14.52
N ALA A 140 -10.16 1.75 -13.47
CA ALA A 140 -10.59 1.57 -12.09
C ALA A 140 -11.81 2.43 -11.74
N TRP A 141 -11.80 3.72 -12.10
CA TRP A 141 -12.88 4.65 -11.74
C TRP A 141 -14.22 4.29 -12.40
N ARG A 142 -14.20 3.83 -13.65
CA ARG A 142 -15.44 3.38 -14.32
C ARG A 142 -16.04 2.15 -13.67
N ARG A 143 -15.22 1.27 -13.07
CA ARG A 143 -15.71 0.10 -12.29
C ARG A 143 -16.41 0.50 -10.99
N HIS A 144 -16.01 1.62 -10.37
CA HIS A 144 -16.69 2.14 -9.18
C HIS A 144 -18.07 2.73 -9.50
N GLY A 145 -18.29 3.20 -10.73
CA GLY A 145 -19.56 3.80 -11.14
C GLY A 145 -20.03 4.93 -10.22
N ASP A 146 -21.30 4.93 -9.86
CA ASP A 146 -21.92 5.97 -9.00
C ASP A 146 -21.31 6.04 -7.59
N ARG A 147 -20.61 5.00 -7.14
CA ARG A 147 -19.97 4.95 -5.81
C ARG A 147 -18.63 5.70 -5.76
N LEU A 148 -18.04 6.05 -6.91
CA LEU A 148 -16.69 6.61 -6.99
C LEU A 148 -16.50 7.83 -6.08
N ALA A 149 -17.39 8.81 -6.17
CA ALA A 149 -17.27 10.04 -5.37
C ALA A 149 -17.35 9.78 -3.87
N ALA A 150 -18.18 8.84 -3.44
CA ALA A 150 -18.28 8.44 -2.03
C ALA A 150 -17.01 7.70 -1.58
N THR A 151 -16.48 6.78 -2.40
CA THR A 151 -15.23 6.06 -2.15
C THR A 151 -14.05 7.03 -1.98
N LEU A 152 -13.90 8.00 -2.88
CA LEU A 152 -12.85 9.01 -2.81
C LEU A 152 -12.93 9.86 -1.53
N ARG A 153 -14.15 10.30 -1.13
CA ARG A 153 -14.35 11.06 0.12
C ARG A 153 -14.04 10.23 1.35
N SER A 154 -14.54 9.01 1.42
CA SER A 154 -14.31 8.10 2.56
C SER A 154 -12.81 7.84 2.74
N ALA A 155 -12.09 7.56 1.67
CA ALA A 155 -10.64 7.36 1.70
C ALA A 155 -9.89 8.61 2.21
N ALA A 156 -10.26 9.80 1.71
CA ALA A 156 -9.63 11.06 2.09
C ALA A 156 -9.84 11.44 3.57
N LEU A 157 -10.85 10.88 4.22
CA LEU A 157 -11.17 11.11 5.63
C LEU A 157 -10.71 9.97 6.55
N SER A 158 -10.12 8.92 6.00
CA SER A 158 -9.66 7.78 6.80
C SER A 158 -8.37 8.11 7.54
N ALA A 159 -8.27 7.69 8.80
CA ALA A 159 -7.03 7.79 9.55
C ALA A 159 -6.09 6.62 9.22
N ALA A 160 -4.79 6.90 9.12
CA ALA A 160 -3.73 5.92 9.12
C ALA A 160 -3.18 5.69 10.54
N PRO A 161 -2.36 4.67 10.79
CA PRO A 161 -1.67 4.52 12.05
C PRO A 161 -0.81 5.76 12.34
N THR A 162 -0.77 6.16 13.60
CA THR A 162 0.14 7.21 14.07
C THR A 162 1.57 6.68 14.17
N LEU A 163 2.58 7.55 14.14
CA LEU A 163 3.98 7.14 14.31
C LEU A 163 4.23 6.35 15.61
N PRO A 164 3.63 6.72 16.78
CA PRO A 164 3.74 5.91 17.98
C PRO A 164 3.08 4.53 17.90
N GLU A 165 2.05 4.34 17.08
CA GLU A 165 1.46 3.02 16.82
C GLU A 165 2.35 2.18 15.92
N LEU A 166 2.91 2.78 14.86
CA LEU A 166 3.90 2.13 14.00
C LEU A 166 5.15 1.70 14.77
N ALA A 167 5.62 2.50 15.72
CA ALA A 167 6.79 2.19 16.56
C ALA A 167 6.63 0.91 17.42
N ARG A 168 5.41 0.43 17.61
CA ARG A 168 5.13 -0.82 18.34
C ARG A 168 5.04 -2.06 17.44
N LEU A 169 5.07 -1.86 16.14
CA LEU A 169 4.94 -2.96 15.17
C LEU A 169 6.30 -3.62 14.91
N ASP A 170 6.56 -4.71 15.60
CA ASP A 170 7.82 -5.48 15.51
C ASP A 170 7.72 -6.61 14.46
N VAL A 171 7.37 -6.25 13.22
CA VAL A 171 7.44 -7.15 12.06
C VAL A 171 8.32 -6.54 10.98
N PRO A 172 8.91 -7.34 10.07
CA PRO A 172 9.66 -6.78 8.95
C PRO A 172 8.75 -5.94 8.05
N VAL A 173 9.21 -4.75 7.66
CA VAL A 173 8.45 -3.84 6.80
C VAL A 173 9.29 -3.41 5.60
N GLY A 174 8.79 -3.69 4.40
CA GLY A 174 9.34 -3.16 3.16
C GLY A 174 8.55 -1.95 2.68
N ILE A 175 9.21 -0.80 2.57
CA ILE A 175 8.59 0.44 2.11
C ILE A 175 9.14 0.79 0.73
N ALA A 176 8.23 1.18 -0.19
CA ALA A 176 8.59 1.73 -1.50
C ALA A 176 7.90 3.08 -1.72
N ALA A 177 8.65 4.05 -2.25
CA ALA A 177 8.14 5.37 -2.58
C ALA A 177 8.73 5.87 -3.91
N CYS A 178 8.02 6.78 -4.59
CA CYS A 178 8.53 7.51 -5.74
C CYS A 178 9.13 8.84 -5.28
N THR A 179 10.29 9.20 -5.85
CA THR A 179 10.99 10.45 -5.47
C THR A 179 10.37 11.69 -6.09
N ASP A 180 9.55 11.51 -7.11
CA ASP A 180 8.92 12.53 -7.95
C ASP A 180 7.38 12.51 -7.86
N ASP A 181 6.82 11.90 -6.81
CA ASP A 181 5.36 11.82 -6.60
C ASP A 181 4.86 13.00 -5.75
N PRO A 182 4.09 13.94 -6.33
CA PRO A 182 3.54 15.06 -5.58
C PRO A 182 2.36 14.68 -4.68
N VAL A 183 1.77 13.50 -4.90
CA VAL A 183 0.58 13.01 -4.18
C VAL A 183 0.99 12.19 -2.95
N HIS A 184 2.09 11.43 -3.07
CA HIS A 184 2.66 10.62 -1.98
C HIS A 184 4.07 11.12 -1.66
N PRO A 185 4.22 12.17 -0.83
CA PRO A 185 5.50 12.79 -0.56
C PRO A 185 6.50 11.79 0.02
N LEU A 186 7.72 11.77 -0.52
CA LEU A 186 8.80 10.89 -0.04
C LEU A 186 9.08 11.08 1.46
N ALA A 187 8.86 12.30 2.00
CA ALA A 187 9.01 12.58 3.43
C ALA A 187 8.14 11.67 4.30
N VAL A 188 6.90 11.38 3.88
CA VAL A 188 6.01 10.45 4.60
C VAL A 188 6.61 9.04 4.66
N ALA A 189 7.20 8.57 3.56
CA ALA A 189 7.85 7.26 3.53
C ALA A 189 9.08 7.20 4.48
N HIS A 190 9.83 8.29 4.60
CA HIS A 190 10.91 8.41 5.57
C HIS A 190 10.38 8.41 7.02
N GLU A 191 9.33 9.19 7.32
CA GLU A 191 8.70 9.21 8.64
C GLU A 191 8.20 7.83 9.07
N TRP A 192 7.61 7.06 8.15
CA TRP A 192 7.23 5.68 8.40
C TRP A 192 8.45 4.79 8.65
N ALA A 193 9.50 4.92 7.83
CA ALA A 193 10.71 4.11 7.97
C ALA A 193 11.44 4.38 9.29
N ASP A 194 11.49 5.64 9.70
CA ASP A 194 12.14 6.06 10.95
C ASP A 194 11.35 5.62 12.20
N ALA A 195 10.02 5.55 12.11
CA ALA A 195 9.17 5.12 13.22
C ALA A 195 9.15 3.60 13.41
N LEU A 196 9.24 2.82 12.33
CA LEU A 196 9.10 1.36 12.35
C LEU A 196 10.43 0.70 12.78
N PRO A 197 10.44 -0.16 13.81
CA PRO A 197 11.69 -0.76 14.33
C PRO A 197 12.46 -1.62 13.33
N ARG A 198 11.73 -2.19 12.36
CA ARG A 198 12.27 -3.17 11.41
C ARG A 198 11.85 -2.84 9.99
N ALA A 199 12.10 -1.60 9.57
CA ALA A 199 11.79 -1.17 8.21
C ALA A 199 13.03 -0.98 7.36
N ALA A 200 12.86 -1.19 6.06
CA ALA A 200 13.77 -0.69 5.05
C ALA A 200 12.97 0.05 3.98
N LEU A 201 13.53 1.15 3.48
CA LEU A 201 12.96 1.98 2.42
C LEU A 201 13.77 1.83 1.14
N ARG A 202 13.08 1.67 0.01
CA ARG A 202 13.66 1.81 -1.32
C ARG A 202 12.83 2.78 -2.16
N THR A 203 13.49 3.50 -3.02
CA THR A 203 12.85 4.49 -3.88
C THR A 203 12.90 4.10 -5.35
N THR A 204 11.94 4.60 -6.11
CA THR A 204 11.87 4.59 -7.56
C THR A 204 11.36 5.94 -8.05
N THR A 205 10.87 6.05 -9.27
CA THR A 205 10.23 7.26 -9.81
C THR A 205 8.88 6.91 -10.44
N LEU A 206 7.98 7.90 -10.54
CA LEU A 206 6.72 7.73 -11.29
C LEU A 206 6.97 7.40 -12.76
N ARG A 207 8.06 7.91 -13.34
CA ARG A 207 8.45 7.56 -14.70
C ARG A 207 8.77 6.06 -14.81
N ALA A 208 9.65 5.54 -13.93
CA ALA A 208 10.01 4.11 -13.93
C ALA A 208 8.79 3.22 -13.65
N LEU A 209 7.91 3.64 -12.74
CA LEU A 209 6.62 2.98 -12.51
C LEU A 209 5.73 3.03 -13.77
N GLY A 210 5.78 4.13 -14.51
CA GLY A 210 5.08 4.29 -15.78
C GLY A 210 5.59 3.37 -16.88
N ASP A 211 6.88 3.19 -16.96
CA ASP A 211 7.54 2.31 -17.95
C ASP A 211 7.36 0.82 -17.59
N ASP A 212 7.43 0.49 -16.30
CA ASP A 212 7.24 -0.87 -15.77
C ASP A 212 6.62 -0.84 -14.36
N ARG A 213 5.38 -1.29 -14.24
CA ARG A 213 4.62 -1.34 -12.96
C ARG A 213 5.32 -2.14 -11.88
N ALA A 214 6.00 -3.22 -12.24
CA ALA A 214 6.70 -4.10 -11.31
C ALA A 214 7.88 -3.41 -10.60
N THR A 215 8.37 -2.29 -11.10
CA THR A 215 9.46 -1.51 -10.48
C THR A 215 9.14 -1.09 -9.04
N LEU A 216 7.91 -0.65 -8.78
CA LEU A 216 7.46 -0.29 -7.42
C LEU A 216 7.38 -1.53 -6.52
N GLY A 217 6.83 -2.63 -7.02
CA GLY A 217 6.74 -3.90 -6.30
C GLY A 217 8.13 -4.49 -5.99
N ARG A 218 9.05 -4.47 -6.96
CA ARG A 218 10.45 -4.89 -6.73
C ARG A 218 11.11 -4.06 -5.62
N ALA A 219 10.92 -2.75 -5.63
CA ALA A 219 11.46 -1.89 -4.57
C ALA A 219 10.91 -2.29 -3.19
N ALA A 220 9.60 -2.50 -3.06
CA ALA A 220 8.97 -2.91 -1.80
C ALA A 220 9.42 -4.30 -1.32
N VAL A 221 9.45 -5.29 -2.23
CA VAL A 221 9.87 -6.67 -1.92
C VAL A 221 11.34 -6.72 -1.51
N LEU A 222 12.24 -6.04 -2.25
CA LEU A 222 13.64 -5.95 -1.88
C LEU A 222 13.86 -5.22 -0.54
N ALA A 223 13.05 -4.21 -0.24
CA ALA A 223 13.08 -3.55 1.07
C ALA A 223 12.64 -4.52 2.17
N LEU A 224 11.58 -5.31 1.96
CA LEU A 224 11.13 -6.33 2.93
C LEU A 224 12.22 -7.37 3.21
N LEU A 225 12.88 -7.87 2.17
CA LEU A 225 14.01 -8.81 2.32
C LEU A 225 15.16 -8.20 3.12
N ASN A 226 15.49 -6.92 2.87
CA ASN A 226 16.51 -6.22 3.67
C ASN A 226 16.09 -6.09 5.14
N ALA A 227 14.84 -5.73 5.42
CA ALA A 227 14.31 -5.63 6.79
C ALA A 227 14.35 -6.98 7.54
N HIS A 228 14.20 -8.09 6.82
CA HIS A 228 14.40 -9.42 7.37
C HIS A 228 15.87 -9.70 7.74
N SER A 229 16.80 -9.28 6.90
CA SER A 229 18.24 -9.57 7.07
C SER A 229 18.88 -8.76 8.18
N LEU A 230 18.42 -7.56 8.47
CA LEU A 230 18.97 -6.66 9.49
C LEU A 230 18.93 -7.27 10.90
N ASN A 231 18.00 -8.18 11.19
CA ASN A 231 17.91 -8.84 12.49
C ASN A 231 18.71 -10.14 12.62
N ALA A 232 19.08 -10.76 11.52
CA ALA A 232 19.95 -11.95 11.59
C ALA A 232 21.37 -11.60 12.07
N GLY A 233 21.78 -10.34 11.93
CA GLY A 233 23.09 -9.84 12.37
C GLY A 233 23.12 -9.29 13.81
N ALA A 234 22.00 -8.87 14.38
CA ALA A 234 21.94 -8.31 15.73
C ALA A 234 21.95 -9.38 16.85
N ASP A 235 21.49 -10.60 16.53
CA ASP A 235 21.49 -11.74 17.47
C ASP A 235 22.81 -12.56 17.45
N ALA A 236 23.79 -12.15 16.63
CA ALA A 236 25.07 -12.84 16.45
C ALA A 236 26.28 -12.10 17.09
N SER A 237 26.04 -11.03 17.86
CA SER A 237 27.10 -10.21 18.50
C SER A 237 27.12 -10.37 20.01
#